data_96f1f7841720a792727613b0316f4034
#
_entry.id   96f1f7841720a792727613b0316f4034
#
_cell.length_a   1.000
_cell.length_b   1.000
_cell.length_c   1.000
_cell.angle_alpha   90.00
_cell.angle_beta   90.00
_cell.angle_gamma   90.00
#
_symmetry.space_group_name_H-M   'P 1'
#
loop_
_entity.id
_entity.type
_entity.pdbx_description
1 polymer ?
#
loop_
_entity_poly.entity_id
_entity_poly.type
_entity_poly.pdbx_seq_one_letter_code
_entity_poly.pdbx_strand_id
1 'polypeptide(L)'
;MNIHIRYFASLREIVGRSEETLTLSEGASVADARTHLLTRYPRLQSIIERCIYALNKQYVPMETTLHDGDEVVFIPPMGGGRECSQSR
;
A
#
# COMPACT_ATOMS: atom_id res chain seq x y z
N MET A 1 13.39 8.28 -8.22
CA MET A 1 13.68 6.96 -7.65
C MET A 1 12.58 5.97 -8.00
N ASN A 2 12.95 4.71 -8.10
CA ASN A 2 12.00 3.66 -8.44
C ASN A 2 11.62 2.89 -7.19
N ILE A 3 10.32 2.78 -6.94
CA ILE A 3 9.79 2.10 -5.76
C ILE A 3 8.96 0.91 -6.24
N HIS A 4 9.21 -0.24 -5.65
CA HIS A 4 8.49 -1.46 -5.99
C HIS A 4 7.28 -1.59 -5.09
N ILE A 5 6.08 -1.63 -5.68
CA ILE A 5 4.83 -1.72 -4.93
C ILE A 5 4.25 -3.12 -5.10
N ARG A 6 3.84 -3.71 -3.99
CA ARG A 6 3.18 -5.01 -4.01
C ARG A 6 1.78 -4.87 -3.42
N TYR A 7 0.84 -5.57 -4.03
CA TYR A 7 -0.56 -5.52 -3.63
C TYR A 7 -1.00 -6.86 -3.07
N PHE A 8 -1.71 -6.81 -1.96
CA PHE A 8 -2.22 -8.00 -1.29
C PHE A 8 -3.72 -8.10 -1.42
N ALA A 9 -4.21 -9.34 -1.52
CA ALA A 9 -5.63 -9.67 -1.40
C ALA A 9 -6.51 -8.75 -2.26
N SER A 10 -7.47 -8.06 -1.63
CA SER A 10 -8.44 -7.25 -2.36
C SER A 10 -7.79 -6.13 -3.17
N LEU A 11 -6.65 -5.61 -2.72
CA LEU A 11 -5.96 -4.57 -3.49
C LEU A 11 -5.49 -5.09 -4.83
N ARG A 12 -5.00 -6.32 -4.85
CA ARG A 12 -4.55 -6.94 -6.09
C ARG A 12 -5.70 -7.06 -7.08
N GLU A 13 -6.89 -7.37 -6.58
CA GLU A 13 -8.06 -7.51 -7.44
C GLU A 13 -8.52 -6.17 -7.99
N ILE A 14 -8.45 -5.12 -7.17
CA ILE A 14 -8.86 -3.78 -7.61
C ILE A 14 -7.89 -3.23 -8.64
N VAL A 15 -6.60 -3.40 -8.42
CA VAL A 15 -5.57 -2.87 -9.31
C VAL A 15 -5.42 -3.72 -10.56
N GLY A 16 -5.63 -5.02 -10.45
CA GLY A 16 -5.51 -5.93 -11.57
C GLY A 16 -4.12 -6.50 -11.77
N ARG A 17 -3.23 -6.30 -10.79
CA ARG A 17 -1.88 -6.83 -10.83
C ARG A 17 -1.37 -7.03 -9.41
N SER A 18 -0.35 -7.86 -9.25
CA SER A 18 0.18 -8.16 -7.94
C SER A 18 1.31 -7.21 -7.53
N GLU A 19 1.93 -6.54 -8.48
CA GLU A 19 3.02 -5.63 -8.20
C GLU A 19 3.24 -4.67 -9.36
N GLU A 20 3.90 -3.56 -9.06
CA GLU A 20 4.29 -2.62 -10.10
C GLU A 20 5.37 -1.69 -9.55
N THR A 21 6.00 -0.95 -10.44
CA THR A 21 7.04 0.00 -10.07
C THR A 21 6.51 1.41 -10.23
N LEU A 22 6.72 2.23 -9.18
CA LEU A 22 6.39 3.65 -9.25
C LEU A 22 7.68 4.45 -9.33
N THR A 23 7.65 5.53 -10.10
CA THR A 23 8.75 6.49 -10.13
C THR A 23 8.33 7.69 -9.31
N LEU A 24 9.08 7.97 -8.23
CA LEU A 24 8.77 9.05 -7.31
C LEU A 24 9.98 9.96 -7.17
N SER A 25 9.74 11.18 -6.69
CA SER A 25 10.80 12.13 -6.43
C SER A 25 11.61 11.71 -5.21
N GLU A 26 12.87 12.12 -5.18
CA GLU A 26 13.71 11.90 -4.01
C GLU A 26 13.06 12.52 -2.78
N GLY A 27 13.12 11.81 -1.67
CA GLY A 27 12.53 12.32 -0.44
C GLY A 27 11.04 11.99 -0.27
N ALA A 28 10.42 11.35 -1.26
CA ALA A 28 9.02 10.97 -1.15
C ALA A 28 8.82 9.97 -0.01
N SER A 29 7.64 10.00 0.59
CA SER A 29 7.28 9.11 1.69
C SER A 29 6.29 8.04 1.23
N VAL A 30 5.95 7.14 2.16
CA VAL A 30 4.92 6.14 1.89
C VAL A 30 3.60 6.84 1.58
N ALA A 31 3.32 7.96 2.27
CA ALA A 31 2.10 8.74 2.01
C ALA A 31 2.08 9.26 0.58
N ASP A 32 3.24 9.67 0.06
CA ASP A 32 3.32 10.14 -1.32
C ASP A 32 3.03 9.01 -2.30
N ALA A 33 3.54 7.82 -2.02
CA ALA A 33 3.26 6.66 -2.85
C ALA A 33 1.75 6.35 -2.82
N ARG A 34 1.14 6.45 -1.65
CA ARG A 34 -0.29 6.21 -1.50
C ARG A 34 -1.09 7.20 -2.34
N THR A 35 -0.73 8.48 -2.26
CA THR A 35 -1.41 9.51 -3.04
C THR A 35 -1.28 9.24 -4.54
N HIS A 36 -0.09 8.83 -4.96
CA HIS A 36 0.14 8.50 -6.36
C HIS A 36 -0.75 7.36 -6.82
N LEU A 37 -0.89 6.33 -5.97
CA LEU A 37 -1.74 5.19 -6.30
C LEU A 37 -3.21 5.57 -6.35
N LEU A 38 -3.65 6.46 -5.46
CA LEU A 38 -5.04 6.91 -5.46
C LEU A 38 -5.38 7.68 -6.73
N THR A 39 -4.43 8.48 -7.22
CA THR A 39 -4.61 9.21 -8.47
C THR A 39 -4.76 8.24 -9.64
N ARG A 40 -3.97 7.17 -9.61
CA ARG A 40 -3.95 6.19 -10.68
C ARG A 40 -5.11 5.21 -10.59
N TYR A 41 -5.48 4.84 -9.37
CA TYR A 41 -6.55 3.87 -9.12
C TYR A 41 -7.53 4.44 -8.11
N PRO A 42 -8.45 5.33 -8.53
CA PRO A 42 -9.38 5.97 -7.58
C PRO A 42 -10.23 4.97 -6.81
N ARG A 43 -10.40 3.76 -7.33
CA ARG A 43 -11.19 2.75 -6.66
C ARG A 43 -10.57 2.28 -5.34
N LEU A 44 -9.30 2.58 -5.11
CA LEU A 44 -8.65 2.24 -3.86
C LEU A 44 -9.09 3.14 -2.70
N GLN A 45 -9.79 4.25 -3.00
CA GLN A 45 -10.15 5.23 -1.97
C GLN A 45 -10.89 4.60 -0.78
N SER A 46 -11.75 3.64 -1.04
CA SER A 46 -12.59 3.06 0.01
C SER A 46 -11.81 2.16 0.96
N ILE A 47 -10.62 1.72 0.58
CA ILE A 47 -9.90 0.74 1.39
C ILE A 47 -8.49 1.18 1.77
N ILE A 48 -7.88 2.05 0.97
CA ILE A 48 -6.46 2.34 1.15
C ILE A 48 -6.14 3.02 2.48
N GLU A 49 -7.09 3.77 3.03
CA GLU A 49 -6.86 4.46 4.30
C GLU A 49 -6.78 3.51 5.48
N ARG A 50 -7.29 2.29 5.30
CA ARG A 50 -7.24 1.29 6.35
C ARG A 50 -6.08 0.32 6.18
N CYS A 51 -5.30 0.49 5.13
CA CYS A 51 -4.20 -0.41 4.87
C CYS A 51 -3.06 -0.19 5.83
N ILE A 52 -2.33 -1.26 6.08
CA ILE A 52 -1.07 -1.21 6.80
C ILE A 52 0.02 -1.19 5.75
N TYR A 53 1.12 -0.52 6.06
CA TYR A 53 2.23 -0.39 5.13
C TYR A 53 3.44 -1.15 5.64
N ALA A 54 4.06 -1.93 4.79
CA ALA A 54 5.31 -2.61 5.12
C ALA A 54 6.38 -2.15 4.14
N LEU A 55 7.48 -1.64 4.69
CA LEU A 55 8.61 -1.19 3.90
C LEU A 55 9.74 -2.17 4.11
N ASN A 56 10.13 -2.85 3.03
CA ASN A 56 11.18 -3.86 3.09
C ASN A 56 10.91 -4.86 4.23
N LYS A 57 9.63 -5.29 4.31
CA LYS A 57 9.16 -6.31 5.25
C LYS A 57 9.04 -5.84 6.70
N GLN A 58 9.06 -4.52 6.93
CA GLN A 58 8.86 -3.98 8.27
C GLN A 58 7.69 -3.01 8.25
N TYR A 59 6.79 -3.14 9.21
CA TYR A 59 5.66 -2.23 9.30
C TYR A 59 6.14 -0.83 9.65
N VAL A 60 5.67 0.16 8.91
CA VAL A 60 6.11 1.54 9.08
C VAL A 60 4.91 2.48 9.00
N PRO A 61 5.02 3.67 9.61
CA PRO A 61 3.99 4.69 9.43
C PRO A 61 4.12 5.34 8.06
N MET A 62 3.05 5.99 7.62
CA MET A 62 3.01 6.56 6.28
C MET A 62 3.97 7.74 6.08
N GLU A 63 4.50 8.28 7.15
CA GLU A 63 5.46 9.40 7.05
C GLU A 63 6.87 8.94 6.72
N THR A 64 7.10 7.63 6.69
CA THR A 64 8.43 7.09 6.46
C THR A 64 8.93 7.45 5.08
N THR A 65 10.16 7.96 5.02
CA THR A 65 10.79 8.34 3.76
C THR A 65 11.25 7.12 2.99
N LEU A 66 11.02 7.15 1.68
CA LEU A 66 11.39 6.06 0.78
C LEU A 66 12.76 6.33 0.14
N HIS A 67 13.39 5.27 -0.30
CA HIS A 67 14.68 5.35 -1.01
C HIS A 67 14.59 4.50 -2.26
N ASP A 68 15.42 4.80 -3.23
CA ASP A 68 15.42 4.06 -4.49
C ASP A 68 15.60 2.57 -4.24
N GLY A 69 14.76 1.78 -4.88
CA GLY A 69 14.82 0.33 -4.77
C GLY A 69 14.00 -0.24 -3.62
N ASP A 70 13.38 0.62 -2.80
CA ASP A 70 12.56 0.13 -1.69
C ASP A 70 11.33 -0.62 -2.19
N GLU A 71 10.91 -1.60 -1.40
CA GLU A 71 9.69 -2.36 -1.66
C GLU A 71 8.64 -1.99 -0.63
N VAL A 72 7.47 -1.56 -1.09
CA VAL A 72 6.36 -1.20 -0.22
C VAL A 72 5.20 -2.16 -0.49
N VAL A 73 4.70 -2.78 0.57
CA VAL A 73 3.54 -3.67 0.48
C VAL A 73 2.36 -2.98 1.14
N PHE A 74 1.26 -2.91 0.42
CA PHE A 74 0.01 -2.37 0.96
C PHE A 74 -0.84 -3.55 1.38
N ILE A 75 -1.15 -3.65 2.67
CA ILE A 75 -1.88 -4.78 3.23
C ILE A 75 -3.25 -4.30 3.69
N PRO A 76 -4.33 -4.80 3.07
CA PRO A 76 -5.68 -4.36 3.45
C PRO A 76 -6.04 -4.89 4.83
N PRO A 77 -7.05 -4.28 5.47
CA PRO A 77 -7.49 -4.77 6.75
C PRO A 77 -8.05 -6.19 6.61
N MET A 78 -7.73 -7.00 7.58
CA MET A 78 -8.21 -8.36 7.59
C MET A 78 -9.54 -8.43 8.32
N GLY A 79 -10.29 -9.28 7.89
CA GLY A 79 -11.47 -9.44 8.56
C GLY A 79 -12.58 -8.72 8.11
N GLY A 80 -12.39 -8.76 8.17
CA GLY A 80 -13.24 -8.23 8.23
C GLY A 80 -13.78 -8.36 9.50
N GLY A 81 -13.35 -8.30 9.47
CA GLY A 81 -13.58 -8.43 10.34
C GLY A 81 -13.88 -9.14 10.84
N ARG A 82 -13.87 -9.58 10.73
CA ARG A 82 -14.01 -10.32 11.22
C ARG A 82 -13.66 -10.68 11.90
N GLU A 83 -13.62 -10.44 12.25
CA GLU A 83 -13.41 -10.72 12.75
C GLU A 83 -13.38 -11.09 13.29
N CYS A 84 -13.61 -11.03 13.62
CA CYS A 84 -13.69 -11.34 14.02
C CYS A 84 -14.13 -11.64 14.57
N SER A 85 -14.38 -11.50 14.69
CA SER A 85 -14.87 -11.74 14.98
C SER A 85 -15.31 -12.26 15.32
N GLN A 86 -15.51 -12.18 15.43
CA GLN A 86 -15.89 -12.55 15.63
C GLN A 86 -15.99 -13.05 16.03
N SER A 87 -16.11 -12.97 16.30
CA SER A 87 -16.20 -13.31 16.64
C SER A 87 -16.31 -13.62 17.07
N ARG A 88 -16.59 -13.51 17.26
CA ARG A 88 -16.67 -13.63 17.65
C ARG A 88 -16.71 -13.79 17.96
#